data_31d0954675d62a7e6b4c6f5b5a63ea13
#
_entry.id   31d0954675d62a7e6b4c6f5b5a63ea13
#
_cell.length_a   1.000
_cell.length_b   1.000
_cell.length_c   1.000
_cell.angle_alpha   90.00
_cell.angle_beta   90.00
_cell.angle_gamma   90.00
#
_symmetry.space_group_name_H-M   'P 1'
#
loop_
_entity.id
_entity.type
_entity.pdbx_description
1 polymer ?
#
loop_
_entity_poly.entity_id
_entity_poly.type
_entity_poly.pdbx_seq_one_letter_code
_entity_poly.pdbx_strand_id
1 'polypeptide(L)'
;MSSAASLGSKMKILIVEDEMKTGEYLSKGLTEAGFVVDHADNGLTGYHLAMTAEYDLLILDIMLPDVNGWDIVRMLRSAGKGMPILLLTALGTIEHRVKGLELGADDYLIKPFAFAELLARVRTLLRRGNTVIAESQLQAADLTVD
;
A
#
# COMPACT_ATOMS: atom_id res chain seq x y z
N MET A 1 -7.29 -20.50 -18.87
CA MET A 1 -7.15 -20.05 -18.23
C MET A 1 -7.34 -19.21 -18.22
N SER A 2 -7.71 -18.99 -18.68
CA SER A 2 -7.68 -18.01 -18.58
C SER A 2 -6.98 -17.75 -17.92
N SER A 3 -6.72 -18.39 -18.03
CA SER A 3 -5.80 -18.35 -17.15
C SER A 3 -4.66 -17.48 -17.41
N ALA A 4 -4.31 -17.21 -18.59
CA ALA A 4 -3.20 -16.32 -18.84
C ALA A 4 -3.47 -14.96 -18.24
N ALA A 5 -4.68 -14.51 -18.40
CA ALA A 5 -5.07 -13.25 -17.77
C ALA A 5 -4.98 -13.35 -16.27
N SER A 6 -5.39 -14.49 -15.72
CA SER A 6 -5.30 -14.61 -14.28
C SER A 6 -3.86 -14.66 -13.81
N LEU A 7 -2.98 -15.23 -14.59
CA LEU A 7 -1.58 -15.22 -14.22
C LEU A 7 -1.02 -13.82 -14.18
N GLY A 8 -1.48 -12.96 -15.09
CA GLY A 8 -1.02 -11.60 -15.11
C GLY A 8 -1.75 -10.68 -14.16
N SER A 9 -2.77 -11.19 -13.50
CA SER A 9 -3.64 -10.33 -12.72
C SER A 9 -3.34 -10.30 -11.23
N LYS A 10 -2.34 -11.01 -10.76
CA LYS A 10 -2.02 -10.98 -9.34
C LYS A 10 -1.52 -9.61 -8.93
N MET A 11 -2.09 -9.09 -7.87
CA MET A 11 -1.71 -7.80 -7.34
C MET A 11 -0.41 -7.92 -6.56
N LYS A 12 0.44 -6.91 -6.70
CA LYS A 12 1.77 -6.90 -6.10
C LYS A 12 1.82 -5.89 -4.98
N ILE A 13 2.23 -6.33 -3.80
CA ILE A 13 2.27 -5.50 -2.59
C ILE A 13 3.69 -5.41 -2.10
N LEU A 14 4.12 -4.19 -1.76
CA LEU A 14 5.40 -3.97 -1.09
C LEU A 14 5.14 -3.70 0.38
N ILE A 15 5.83 -4.44 1.26
CA ILE A 15 5.78 -4.21 2.70
C ILE A 15 7.12 -3.61 3.12
N VAL A 16 7.07 -2.48 3.81
CA VAL A 16 8.26 -1.85 4.38
C VAL A 16 8.12 -1.87 5.88
N GLU A 17 8.81 -2.81 6.52
CA GLU A 17 8.68 -3.08 7.94
C GLU A 17 9.99 -3.66 8.45
N ASP A 18 10.61 -3.04 9.46
CA ASP A 18 11.89 -3.48 9.98
C ASP A 18 11.78 -4.62 10.99
N GLU A 19 10.61 -4.80 11.59
CA GLU A 19 10.36 -5.90 12.51
C GLU A 19 10.19 -7.20 11.73
N MET A 20 11.17 -8.09 11.81
CA MET A 20 11.15 -9.27 10.96
C MET A 20 9.93 -10.15 11.19
N LYS A 21 9.53 -10.34 12.44
CA LYS A 21 8.37 -11.18 12.73
C LYS A 21 7.09 -10.61 12.13
N THR A 22 6.90 -9.31 12.25
CA THR A 22 5.74 -8.64 11.67
C THR A 22 5.78 -8.74 10.15
N GLY A 23 6.94 -8.47 9.56
CA GLY A 23 7.09 -8.56 8.12
C GLY A 23 6.81 -9.95 7.58
N GLU A 24 7.33 -10.98 8.26
CA GLU A 24 7.08 -12.37 7.86
C GLU A 24 5.62 -12.74 8.01
N TYR A 25 5.01 -12.35 9.11
CA TYR A 25 3.60 -12.60 9.36
C TYR A 25 2.73 -12.00 8.25
N LEU A 26 2.99 -10.74 7.90
CA LEU A 26 2.25 -10.07 6.85
C LEU A 26 2.50 -10.69 5.49
N SER A 27 3.77 -10.98 5.20
CA SER A 27 4.13 -11.56 3.90
C SER A 27 3.46 -12.91 3.70
N LYS A 28 3.49 -13.75 4.74
CA LYS A 28 2.87 -15.07 4.65
C LYS A 28 1.37 -14.96 4.46
N GLY A 29 0.72 -14.12 5.27
CA GLY A 29 -0.73 -13.98 5.19
C GLY A 29 -1.20 -13.43 3.86
N LEU A 30 -0.50 -12.42 3.36
CA LEU A 30 -0.89 -11.82 2.08
C LEU A 30 -0.58 -12.75 0.91
N THR A 31 0.52 -13.50 0.98
CA THR A 31 0.82 -14.48 -0.05
C THR A 31 -0.24 -15.56 -0.08
N GLU A 32 -0.67 -16.03 1.09
CA GLU A 32 -1.73 -17.03 1.17
C GLU A 32 -3.06 -16.49 0.66
N ALA A 33 -3.25 -15.18 0.75
CA ALA A 33 -4.47 -14.55 0.24
C ALA A 33 -4.42 -14.30 -1.28
N GLY A 34 -3.31 -14.66 -1.93
CA GLY A 34 -3.22 -14.58 -3.38
C GLY A 34 -2.41 -13.43 -3.93
N PHE A 35 -1.75 -12.66 -3.08
CA PHE A 35 -0.95 -11.52 -3.54
C PHE A 35 0.50 -11.93 -3.77
N VAL A 36 1.19 -11.18 -4.63
CA VAL A 36 2.64 -11.27 -4.76
C VAL A 36 3.22 -10.22 -3.81
N VAL A 37 4.14 -10.62 -2.96
CA VAL A 37 4.63 -9.76 -1.88
C VAL A 37 6.14 -9.63 -1.93
N ASP A 38 6.61 -8.38 -1.86
CA ASP A 38 8.02 -8.08 -1.59
C ASP A 38 8.10 -7.44 -0.21
N HIS A 39 9.16 -7.71 0.51
CA HIS A 39 9.36 -7.17 1.84
C HIS A 39 10.72 -6.48 1.93
N ALA A 40 10.72 -5.22 2.29
CA ALA A 40 11.92 -4.45 2.60
C ALA A 40 11.98 -4.22 4.11
N ASP A 41 13.13 -4.46 4.70
CA ASP A 41 13.28 -4.33 6.16
C ASP A 41 13.84 -2.99 6.59
N ASN A 42 13.92 -2.04 5.69
CA ASN A 42 14.36 -0.68 6.01
C ASN A 42 13.77 0.30 5.01
N GLY A 43 13.79 1.58 5.40
CA GLY A 43 13.13 2.61 4.63
C GLY A 43 13.80 2.90 3.30
N LEU A 44 15.14 2.91 3.26
CA LEU A 44 15.84 3.22 2.02
C LEU A 44 15.59 2.18 0.95
N THR A 45 15.67 0.90 1.31
CA THR A 45 15.37 -0.18 0.38
C THR A 45 13.91 -0.10 -0.07
N GLY A 46 13.01 0.14 0.88
CA GLY A 46 11.59 0.24 0.55
C GLY A 46 11.30 1.38 -0.39
N TYR A 47 11.88 2.54 -0.12
CA TYR A 47 11.70 3.70 -1.00
C TYR A 47 12.25 3.41 -2.40
N HIS A 48 13.45 2.82 -2.47
CA HIS A 48 14.05 2.50 -3.75
C HIS A 48 13.16 1.55 -4.56
N LEU A 49 12.66 0.50 -3.92
CA LEU A 49 11.78 -0.44 -4.61
C LEU A 49 10.49 0.25 -5.07
N ALA A 50 9.90 1.06 -4.21
CA ALA A 50 8.67 1.76 -4.56
C ALA A 50 8.86 2.71 -5.74
N MET A 51 10.06 3.28 -5.87
CA MET A 51 10.36 4.20 -6.98
C MET A 51 10.67 3.48 -8.28
N THR A 52 11.27 2.28 -8.20
CA THR A 52 11.80 1.63 -9.39
C THR A 52 10.98 0.45 -9.89
N ALA A 53 10.07 -0.06 -9.09
CA ALA A 53 9.20 -1.17 -9.49
C ALA A 53 7.75 -0.74 -9.38
N GLU A 54 6.87 -1.49 -10.03
CA GLU A 54 5.43 -1.21 -10.00
C GLU A 54 4.77 -2.05 -8.91
N TYR A 55 4.10 -1.38 -8.01
CA TYR A 55 3.33 -2.03 -6.95
C TYR A 55 1.90 -1.54 -6.98
N ASP A 56 0.99 -2.44 -6.64
CA ASP A 56 -0.43 -2.09 -6.57
C ASP A 56 -0.79 -1.49 -5.23
N LEU A 57 0.03 -1.73 -4.22
CA LEU A 57 -0.21 -1.19 -2.88
C LEU A 57 1.08 -1.24 -2.07
N LEU A 58 1.24 -0.27 -1.19
CA LEU A 58 2.37 -0.18 -0.28
C LEU A 58 1.87 -0.23 1.15
N ILE A 59 2.43 -1.15 1.96
CA ILE A 59 2.21 -1.17 3.41
C ILE A 59 3.49 -0.67 4.04
N LEU A 60 3.39 0.39 4.82
CA LEU A 60 4.57 1.13 5.25
C LEU A 60 4.50 1.46 6.73
N ASP A 61 5.48 1.00 7.49
CA ASP A 61 5.62 1.40 8.88
C ASP A 61 6.19 2.82 8.94
N ILE A 62 5.69 3.61 9.85
CA ILE A 62 6.19 4.97 10.04
C ILE A 62 7.53 4.94 10.78
N MET A 63 7.67 4.07 11.77
CA MET A 63 8.84 4.06 12.64
C MET A 63 9.90 3.10 12.13
N LEU A 64 10.61 3.54 11.10
CA LEU A 64 11.70 2.77 10.51
C LEU A 64 13.04 3.27 11.05
N PRO A 65 14.07 2.43 11.08
CA PRO A 65 15.34 2.82 11.71
C PRO A 65 16.13 3.88 10.94
N ASP A 66 15.93 3.97 9.64
CA ASP A 66 16.77 4.83 8.79
C ASP A 66 16.03 6.03 8.22
N VAL A 67 14.82 5.84 7.73
CA VAL A 67 14.03 6.92 7.12
C VAL A 67 12.64 6.87 7.71
N ASN A 68 12.13 8.01 8.13
CA ASN A 68 10.78 8.12 8.66
C ASN A 68 9.76 7.80 7.58
N GLY A 69 8.77 6.98 7.92
CA GLY A 69 7.74 6.59 6.95
C GLY A 69 6.94 7.76 6.39
N TRP A 70 6.71 8.79 7.19
CA TRP A 70 6.01 9.98 6.69
C TRP A 70 6.80 10.64 5.55
N ASP A 71 8.13 10.68 5.67
CA ASP A 71 8.97 11.25 4.61
C ASP A 71 8.91 10.42 3.35
N ILE A 72 8.81 9.10 3.50
CA ILE A 72 8.68 8.23 2.34
C ILE A 72 7.37 8.51 1.60
N VAL A 73 6.27 8.64 2.34
CA VAL A 73 4.99 8.99 1.71
C VAL A 73 5.12 10.30 0.93
N ARG A 74 5.68 11.32 1.58
CA ARG A 74 5.80 12.63 0.95
C ARG A 74 6.65 12.55 -0.31
N MET A 75 7.78 11.83 -0.25
CA MET A 75 8.68 11.72 -1.39
C MET A 75 8.03 10.96 -2.54
N LEU A 76 7.30 9.89 -2.25
CA LEU A 76 6.62 9.12 -3.28
C LEU A 76 5.54 9.95 -3.96
N ARG A 77 4.76 10.68 -3.19
CA ARG A 77 3.70 11.53 -3.77
C ARG A 77 4.30 12.67 -4.59
N SER A 78 5.39 13.26 -4.10
CA SER A 78 6.09 14.31 -4.85
C SER A 78 6.65 13.79 -6.16
N ALA A 79 7.02 12.52 -6.22
CA ALA A 79 7.54 11.90 -7.42
C ALA A 79 6.43 11.42 -8.36
N GLY A 80 5.18 11.67 -8.03
CA GLY A 80 4.05 11.27 -8.88
C GLY A 80 3.61 9.83 -8.73
N LYS A 81 4.12 9.12 -7.72
CA LYS A 81 3.69 7.75 -7.48
C LYS A 81 2.33 7.74 -6.82
N GLY A 82 1.36 7.09 -7.44
CA GLY A 82 -0.02 7.13 -6.99
C GLY A 82 -0.56 5.87 -6.35
N MET A 83 0.28 4.84 -6.13
CA MET A 83 -0.24 3.61 -5.54
C MET A 83 -0.85 3.88 -4.17
N PRO A 84 -1.87 3.12 -3.78
CA PRO A 84 -2.43 3.24 -2.42
C PRO A 84 -1.37 2.93 -1.37
N ILE A 85 -1.37 3.71 -0.29
CA ILE A 85 -0.44 3.52 0.81
C ILE A 85 -1.23 3.31 2.09
N LEU A 86 -0.99 2.18 2.74
CA LEU A 86 -1.54 1.87 4.06
C LEU A 86 -0.41 2.02 5.07
N LEU A 87 -0.53 3.00 5.95
CA LEU A 87 0.44 3.20 7.01
C LEU A 87 0.14 2.24 8.17
N LEU A 88 1.17 1.64 8.71
CA LEU A 88 1.06 0.65 9.76
C LEU A 88 2.03 1.02 10.87
N THR A 89 1.53 1.29 12.09
CA THR A 89 2.41 1.79 13.12
C THR A 89 1.78 1.71 14.50
N ALA A 90 2.63 1.79 15.54
CA ALA A 90 2.17 1.90 16.91
C ALA A 90 1.73 3.33 17.27
N LEU A 91 1.98 4.31 16.41
CA LEU A 91 1.62 5.70 16.67
C LEU A 91 0.14 5.93 16.40
N GLY A 92 -0.67 5.92 17.47
CA GLY A 92 -2.11 5.88 17.32
C GLY A 92 -2.88 7.14 17.65
N THR A 93 -2.19 8.28 17.88
CA THR A 93 -2.94 9.49 18.19
C THR A 93 -3.64 10.05 16.96
N ILE A 94 -4.67 10.84 17.19
CA ILE A 94 -5.40 11.47 16.10
C ILE A 94 -4.45 12.33 15.27
N GLU A 95 -3.55 13.08 15.92
CA GLU A 95 -2.61 13.93 15.21
C GLU A 95 -1.72 13.14 14.27
N HIS A 96 -1.23 11.98 14.71
CA HIS A 96 -0.38 11.16 13.86
C HIS A 96 -1.14 10.63 12.65
N ARG A 97 -2.40 10.23 12.86
CA ARG A 97 -3.21 9.72 11.75
C ARG A 97 -3.53 10.81 10.74
N VAL A 98 -3.90 11.99 11.24
CA VAL A 98 -4.20 13.11 10.36
C VAL A 98 -2.97 13.49 9.55
N LYS A 99 -1.80 13.53 10.20
CA LYS A 99 -0.56 13.87 9.51
C LYS A 99 -0.28 12.88 8.36
N GLY A 100 -0.43 11.59 8.62
CA GLY A 100 -0.19 10.58 7.58
C GLY A 100 -1.12 10.75 6.40
N LEU A 101 -2.40 10.95 6.68
CA LEU A 101 -3.38 11.09 5.61
C LEU A 101 -3.17 12.39 4.84
N GLU A 102 -2.83 13.46 5.51
CA GLU A 102 -2.57 14.74 4.84
C GLU A 102 -1.33 14.68 3.95
N LEU A 103 -0.35 13.86 4.31
CA LEU A 103 0.85 13.69 3.48
C LEU A 103 0.57 12.85 2.24
N GLY A 104 -0.56 12.18 2.18
CA GLY A 104 -0.94 11.43 0.99
C GLY A 104 -1.14 9.94 1.18
N ALA A 105 -1.14 9.45 2.42
CA ALA A 105 -1.49 8.06 2.68
C ALA A 105 -3.00 7.88 2.52
N ASP A 106 -3.40 6.67 2.18
CA ASP A 106 -4.80 6.37 1.92
C ASP A 106 -5.52 5.76 3.11
N ASP A 107 -4.78 5.17 4.03
CA ASP A 107 -5.37 4.58 5.23
C ASP A 107 -4.29 4.44 6.29
N TYR A 108 -4.71 4.10 7.50
CA TYR A 108 -3.84 4.09 8.67
C TYR A 108 -4.32 2.99 9.61
N LEU A 109 -3.44 2.07 9.94
CA LEU A 109 -3.79 0.95 10.82
C LEU A 109 -2.81 0.90 11.99
N ILE A 110 -3.34 0.80 13.21
CA ILE A 110 -2.56 0.89 14.43
C ILE A 110 -2.20 -0.51 14.95
N LYS A 111 -0.95 -0.70 15.32
CA LYS A 111 -0.48 -1.92 15.96
C LYS A 111 -0.89 -1.94 17.43
N PRO A 112 -1.26 -3.07 17.98
CA PRO A 112 -1.43 -4.38 17.32
C PRO A 112 -2.76 -4.44 16.56
N PHE A 113 -2.78 -5.24 15.50
CA PHE A 113 -3.96 -5.36 14.67
C PHE A 113 -4.23 -6.84 14.38
N ALA A 114 -5.46 -7.14 13.99
CA ALA A 114 -5.80 -8.47 13.50
C ALA A 114 -5.49 -8.54 12.01
N PHE A 115 -4.96 -9.67 11.56
CA PHE A 115 -4.66 -9.81 10.13
C PHE A 115 -5.91 -9.64 9.27
N ALA A 116 -7.06 -10.12 9.76
CA ALA A 116 -8.32 -9.97 9.04
C ALA A 116 -8.65 -8.50 8.78
N GLU A 117 -8.36 -7.63 9.75
CA GLU A 117 -8.59 -6.20 9.58
C GLU A 117 -7.65 -5.61 8.54
N LEU A 118 -6.37 -5.98 8.60
CA LEU A 118 -5.41 -5.51 7.61
C LEU A 118 -5.82 -5.98 6.21
N LEU A 119 -6.19 -7.23 6.07
CA LEU A 119 -6.58 -7.78 4.78
C LEU A 119 -7.81 -7.07 4.21
N ALA A 120 -8.78 -6.77 5.07
CA ALA A 120 -9.97 -6.05 4.64
C ALA A 120 -9.62 -4.66 4.12
N ARG A 121 -8.70 -3.96 4.80
CA ARG A 121 -8.28 -2.64 4.35
C ARG A 121 -7.50 -2.71 3.05
N VAL A 122 -6.62 -3.72 2.91
CA VAL A 122 -5.87 -3.94 1.68
C VAL A 122 -6.84 -4.14 0.52
N ARG A 123 -7.83 -5.00 0.69
CA ARG A 123 -8.80 -5.27 -0.37
C ARG A 123 -9.63 -4.03 -0.71
N THR A 124 -9.98 -3.26 0.30
CA THR A 124 -10.73 -2.02 0.08
C THR A 124 -9.91 -1.02 -0.73
N LEU A 125 -8.64 -0.86 -0.38
CA LEU A 125 -7.78 0.08 -1.09
C LEU A 125 -7.54 -0.36 -2.54
N LEU A 126 -7.32 -1.65 -2.76
CA LEU A 126 -7.12 -2.16 -4.11
C LEU A 126 -8.39 -2.02 -4.95
N ARG A 127 -9.55 -2.30 -4.37
CA ARG A 127 -10.82 -2.17 -5.05
C ARG A 127 -11.12 -0.72 -5.38
N ARG A 128 -10.84 0.19 -4.45
CA ARG A 128 -11.07 1.61 -4.65
C ARG A 128 -10.20 2.15 -5.79
N GLY A 129 -8.94 1.73 -5.84
CA GLY A 129 -8.05 2.12 -6.92
C GLY A 129 -8.57 1.65 -8.27
N ASN A 130 -9.02 0.42 -8.34
CA ASN A 130 -9.59 -0.13 -9.57
C ASN A 130 -10.87 0.60 -9.96
N THR A 131 -11.70 0.92 -8.98
CA THR A 131 -12.94 1.65 -9.23
C THR A 131 -12.66 3.05 -9.79
N VAL A 132 -11.69 3.73 -9.21
CA VAL A 132 -11.33 5.07 -9.70
C VAL A 132 -10.83 5.01 -11.14
N ILE A 133 -9.99 4.04 -11.45
CA ILE A 133 -9.50 3.87 -12.81
C ILE A 133 -10.65 3.59 -13.77
N ALA A 134 -11.55 2.70 -13.39
CA ALA A 134 -12.69 2.36 -14.22
C ALA A 134 -13.59 3.56 -14.45
N GLU A 135 -13.85 4.34 -13.41
CA GLU A 135 -14.67 5.53 -13.54
C GLU A 135 -14.01 6.56 -14.46
N SER A 136 -12.72 6.74 -14.33
CA SER A 136 -12.01 7.66 -15.20
C SER A 136 -12.08 7.23 -16.66
N GLN A 137 -11.95 5.95 -16.91
CA GLN A 137 -12.04 5.44 -18.27
C GLN A 137 -13.43 5.60 -18.84
N LEU A 138 -14.45 5.36 -18.03
CA LEU A 138 -15.82 5.56 -18.46
C LEU A 138 -16.11 7.00 -18.76
N GLN A 139 -15.63 7.91 -17.95
CA GLN A 139 -15.82 9.33 -18.18
C GLN A 139 -15.14 9.78 -19.46
N ALA A 140 -13.94 9.27 -19.70
CA ALA A 140 -13.22 9.62 -20.93
C ALA A 140 -13.94 9.09 -22.16
N ALA A 141 -14.56 7.91 -22.04
CA ALA A 141 -15.26 7.29 -23.15
C ALA A 141 -16.63 7.94 -23.41
N ASP A 142 -17.22 8.53 -22.39
CA ASP A 142 -18.59 9.01 -22.45
C ASP A 142 -18.69 10.37 -21.83
N LEU A 143 -18.01 11.31 -22.43
CA LEU A 143 -17.98 12.68 -21.92
C LEU A 143 -19.35 13.33 -21.91
N THR A 144 -20.24 12.81 -22.69
CA THR A 144 -21.54 13.43 -22.82
C THR A 144 -22.50 13.05 -21.71
N VAL A 145 -22.17 12.05 -20.93
CA VAL A 145 -23.06 11.61 -19.88
C VAL A 145 -23.08 12.56 -18.71
N ASP A 146 -21.99 13.23 -18.49
CA ASP A 146 -21.93 14.16 -17.35
C ASP A 146 -22.33 15.57 -17.69
#